data_1469e0f8beb3b2e55a94d685fa27317d
#
_entry.id   1469e0f8beb3b2e55a94d685fa27317d
#
_cell.length_a   1.000
_cell.length_b   1.000
_cell.length_c   1.000
_cell.angle_alpha   90.00
_cell.angle_beta   90.00
_cell.angle_gamma   90.00
#
_symmetry.space_group_name_H-M   'P 1'
#
loop_
_entity.id
_entity.type
_entity.pdbx_description
1 polymer ?
#
loop_
_entity_poly.entity_id
_entity_poly.type
_entity_poly.pdbx_seq_one_letter_code
_entity_poly.pdbx_strand_id
1 'polypeptide(L)'
;MSVAVSRAYELGVKEVSIPSAGNAAGAMSAYAALAGIKSYVFMPKDVPSPFISECKALGAEVTLIDGLITDCGKAASEGVKKYGRFDISTLKEPYRIEGKKTMGYELAEQFDWNLPDVIIYPTGGGTGLIGMWKAFDEMEQLGWIDSQRPRMVTVQSYGCAPIVKAFEDNTEFAELWNDAHTIADGLRVPAAVGDFLMLRSLRESNGIAIAGSDEKMLDSANLIGRTQGIFASPEGGATLAAFLKLRETNWIKETETVVLFNTGSGHKYSHLWESD
;
A
#
# COMPACT_ATOMS: atom_id res chain seq x y z
N MET A 1 2.87 10.19 -3.01
CA MET A 1 3.73 10.94 -2.07
C MET A 1 4.13 12.32 -2.62
N SER A 2 4.49 12.43 -3.90
CA SER A 2 4.85 13.72 -4.53
C SER A 2 3.79 14.81 -4.28
N VAL A 3 2.52 14.53 -4.55
CA VAL A 3 1.41 15.48 -4.34
C VAL A 3 1.35 15.97 -2.89
N ALA A 4 1.47 15.07 -1.90
CA ALA A 4 1.43 15.45 -0.49
C ALA A 4 2.61 16.37 -0.10
N VAL A 5 3.83 16.06 -0.55
CA VAL A 5 5.01 16.90 -0.27
C VAL A 5 4.95 18.22 -1.03
N SER A 6 4.51 18.22 -2.30
CA SER A 6 4.31 19.47 -3.07
C SER A 6 3.31 20.38 -2.39
N ARG A 7 2.20 19.81 -1.90
CA ARG A 7 1.21 20.61 -1.16
C ARG A 7 1.74 21.12 0.18
N ALA A 8 2.51 20.31 0.91
CA ALA A 8 3.20 20.77 2.12
C ALA A 8 4.14 21.95 1.81
N TYR A 9 4.90 21.87 0.72
CA TYR A 9 5.76 22.96 0.26
C TYR A 9 4.97 24.23 -0.04
N GLU A 10 3.89 24.15 -0.82
CA GLU A 10 3.01 25.29 -1.12
C GLU A 10 2.40 25.94 0.13
N LEU A 11 2.09 25.15 1.15
CA LEU A 11 1.60 25.63 2.45
C LEU A 11 2.70 26.20 3.35
N GLY A 12 3.95 26.24 2.88
CA GLY A 12 5.08 26.77 3.61
C GLY A 12 5.57 25.88 4.76
N VAL A 13 5.18 24.59 4.76
CA VAL A 13 5.61 23.60 5.76
C VAL A 13 7.13 23.44 5.72
N LYS A 14 7.79 23.39 6.91
CA LYS A 14 9.22 23.24 7.04
C LYS A 14 9.65 21.85 7.51
N GLU A 15 8.75 21.11 8.15
CA GLU A 15 9.01 19.79 8.70
C GLU A 15 7.83 18.85 8.44
N VAL A 16 8.13 17.65 7.92
CA VAL A 16 7.15 16.59 7.69
C VAL A 16 7.50 15.36 8.51
N SER A 17 6.51 14.59 8.91
CA SER A 17 6.73 13.33 9.62
C SER A 17 5.82 12.20 9.14
N ILE A 18 6.32 10.95 9.22
CA ILE A 18 5.58 9.75 8.84
C ILE A 18 5.99 8.55 9.70
N PRO A 19 5.05 7.74 10.22
CA PRO A 19 5.31 6.37 10.60
C PRO A 19 5.23 5.47 9.37
N SER A 20 6.28 4.71 9.06
CA SER A 20 6.25 3.83 7.89
C SER A 20 7.30 2.74 7.97
N ALA A 21 6.92 1.49 7.77
CA ALA A 21 7.79 0.32 7.66
C ALA A 21 8.19 -0.01 6.21
N GLY A 22 7.99 0.89 5.25
CA GLY A 22 8.19 0.56 3.84
C GLY A 22 8.41 1.75 2.90
N ASN A 23 8.04 1.57 1.65
CA ASN A 23 8.31 2.50 0.54
C ASN A 23 7.77 3.93 0.74
N ALA A 24 6.75 4.13 1.58
CA ALA A 24 6.21 5.46 1.83
C ALA A 24 7.22 6.37 2.55
N ALA A 25 8.05 5.81 3.44
CA ALA A 25 9.11 6.55 4.11
C ALA A 25 10.20 7.01 3.14
N GLY A 26 10.72 6.10 2.30
CA GLY A 26 11.71 6.43 1.27
C GLY A 26 11.18 7.49 0.30
N ALA A 27 9.95 7.33 -0.18
CA ALA A 27 9.32 8.29 -1.08
C ALA A 27 9.14 9.67 -0.43
N MET A 28 8.69 9.72 0.85
CA MET A 28 8.60 11.00 1.57
C MET A 28 9.98 11.64 1.71
N SER A 29 10.98 10.87 2.10
CA SER A 29 12.35 11.37 2.28
C SER A 29 12.91 11.97 0.99
N ALA A 30 12.70 11.28 -0.15
CA ALA A 30 13.16 11.75 -1.46
C ALA A 30 12.51 13.08 -1.86
N TYR A 31 11.18 13.16 -1.81
CA TYR A 31 10.47 14.39 -2.19
C TYR A 31 10.71 15.53 -1.19
N ALA A 32 10.82 15.23 0.10
CA ALA A 32 11.14 16.24 1.12
C ALA A 32 12.55 16.82 0.92
N ALA A 33 13.55 15.98 0.64
CA ALA A 33 14.90 16.42 0.30
C ALA A 33 14.90 17.36 -0.92
N LEU A 34 14.19 16.98 -1.99
CA LEU A 34 14.08 17.81 -3.20
C LEU A 34 13.39 19.15 -2.93
N ALA A 35 12.39 19.17 -2.04
CA ALA A 35 11.65 20.37 -1.64
C ALA A 35 12.35 21.21 -0.56
N GLY A 36 13.49 20.79 -0.03
CA GLY A 36 14.18 21.46 1.08
C GLY A 36 13.39 21.43 2.39
N ILE A 37 12.56 20.41 2.60
CA ILE A 37 11.75 20.19 3.79
C ILE A 37 12.44 19.14 4.66
N LYS A 38 12.56 19.38 5.96
CA LYS A 38 13.08 18.37 6.90
C LYS A 38 12.10 17.23 7.06
N SER A 39 12.59 15.99 7.02
CA SER A 39 11.77 14.79 7.13
C SER A 39 12.14 13.94 8.34
N TYR A 40 11.11 13.48 9.05
CA TYR A 40 11.21 12.65 10.25
C TYR A 40 10.45 11.35 10.01
N VAL A 41 11.16 10.23 10.10
CA VAL A 41 10.63 8.89 9.86
C VAL A 41 10.66 8.07 11.13
N PHE A 42 9.56 7.45 11.48
CA PHE A 42 9.43 6.53 12.60
C PHE A 42 9.19 5.13 12.06
N MET A 43 10.10 4.19 12.37
CA MET A 43 10.07 2.82 11.85
C MET A 43 10.14 1.79 12.98
N PRO A 44 9.50 0.62 12.85
CA PRO A 44 9.80 -0.53 13.70
C PRO A 44 11.28 -0.90 13.61
N LYS A 45 11.86 -1.42 14.70
CA LYS A 45 13.28 -1.84 14.72
C LYS A 45 13.59 -3.01 13.78
N ASP A 46 12.61 -3.87 13.55
CA ASP A 46 12.72 -5.10 12.78
C ASP A 46 12.49 -4.92 11.27
N VAL A 47 12.30 -3.67 10.80
CA VAL A 47 12.16 -3.39 9.37
C VAL A 47 13.46 -3.69 8.62
N PRO A 48 13.41 -4.22 7.38
CA PRO A 48 14.61 -4.50 6.59
C PRO A 48 15.52 -3.28 6.43
N SER A 49 16.83 -3.50 6.62
CA SER A 49 17.84 -2.43 6.62
C SER A 49 17.86 -1.53 5.37
N PRO A 50 17.50 -2.00 4.15
CA PRO A 50 17.45 -1.14 2.97
C PRO A 50 16.46 0.03 3.10
N PHE A 51 15.33 -0.15 3.79
CA PHE A 51 14.38 0.95 4.03
C PHE A 51 14.97 2.03 4.94
N ILE A 52 15.71 1.62 5.98
CA ILE A 52 16.39 2.53 6.89
C ILE A 52 17.50 3.30 6.18
N SER A 53 18.33 2.57 5.41
CA SER A 53 19.48 3.13 4.71
C SER A 53 19.05 4.12 3.63
N GLU A 54 17.98 3.83 2.88
CA GLU A 54 17.42 4.73 1.89
C GLU A 54 16.97 6.06 2.53
N CYS A 55 16.19 6.01 3.60
CA CYS A 55 15.72 7.22 4.29
C CYS A 55 16.89 8.08 4.81
N LYS A 56 17.90 7.44 5.43
CA LYS A 56 19.10 8.14 5.92
C LYS A 56 19.92 8.76 4.80
N ALA A 57 20.11 8.03 3.69
CA ALA A 57 20.85 8.52 2.52
C ALA A 57 20.16 9.74 1.88
N LEU A 58 18.82 9.82 1.98
CA LEU A 58 18.01 10.94 1.52
C LEU A 58 17.89 12.08 2.57
N GLY A 59 18.63 12.01 3.68
CA GLY A 59 18.71 13.06 4.69
C GLY A 59 17.58 13.08 5.71
N ALA A 60 16.76 12.03 5.80
CA ALA A 60 15.73 11.93 6.82
C ALA A 60 16.29 11.58 8.20
N GLU A 61 15.71 12.16 9.24
CA GLU A 61 15.92 11.74 10.62
C GLU A 61 15.08 10.49 10.90
N VAL A 62 15.74 9.34 11.08
CA VAL A 62 15.09 8.04 11.29
C VAL A 62 15.15 7.66 12.76
N THR A 63 13.99 7.47 13.39
CA THR A 63 13.83 6.95 14.75
C THR A 63 13.29 5.53 14.68
N LEU A 64 14.04 4.58 15.26
CA LEU A 64 13.62 3.17 15.35
C LEU A 64 12.87 2.94 16.67
N ILE A 65 11.67 2.40 16.56
CA ILE A 65 10.75 2.12 17.66
C ILE A 65 10.71 0.62 17.94
N ASP A 66 10.79 0.27 19.22
CA ASP A 66 10.61 -1.10 19.68
C ASP A 66 9.09 -1.38 19.79
N GLY A 67 8.50 -1.82 18.70
CA GLY A 67 7.05 -2.01 18.58
C GLY A 67 6.58 -2.08 17.14
N LEU A 68 5.28 -2.07 16.95
CA LEU A 68 4.63 -2.13 15.64
C LEU A 68 4.46 -0.72 15.02
N ILE A 69 3.97 -0.70 13.79
CA ILE A 69 3.69 0.56 13.06
C ILE A 69 2.72 1.47 13.81
N THR A 70 1.82 0.91 14.62
CA THR A 70 0.92 1.67 15.50
C THR A 70 1.65 2.45 16.58
N ASP A 71 2.76 1.92 17.12
CA ASP A 71 3.58 2.59 18.12
C ASP A 71 4.45 3.68 17.47
N CYS A 72 4.94 3.42 16.25
CA CYS A 72 5.54 4.45 15.40
C CYS A 72 4.57 5.61 15.15
N GLY A 73 3.29 5.31 14.93
CA GLY A 73 2.22 6.30 14.77
C GLY A 73 2.03 7.19 16.00
N LYS A 74 2.09 6.62 17.20
CA LYS A 74 2.04 7.39 18.46
C LYS A 74 3.23 8.34 18.59
N ALA A 75 4.45 7.84 18.35
CA ALA A 75 5.67 8.66 18.40
C ALA A 75 5.66 9.79 17.35
N ALA A 76 5.19 9.53 16.13
CA ALA A 76 5.02 10.56 15.11
C ALA A 76 4.01 11.63 15.56
N SER A 77 2.87 11.24 16.12
CA SER A 77 1.83 12.14 16.60
C SER A 77 2.30 13.03 17.76
N GLU A 78 3.19 12.53 18.64
CA GLU A 78 3.83 13.34 19.67
C GLU A 78 4.72 14.42 19.04
N GLY A 79 5.49 14.09 18.02
CA GLY A 79 6.28 15.03 17.24
C GLY A 79 5.44 16.12 16.58
N VAL A 80 4.28 15.76 16.02
CA VAL A 80 3.30 16.72 15.47
C VAL A 80 2.84 17.70 16.54
N LYS A 81 2.39 17.20 17.70
CA LYS A 81 1.90 18.04 18.81
C LYS A 81 2.96 18.97 19.38
N LYS A 82 4.19 18.46 19.55
CA LYS A 82 5.26 19.19 20.22
C LYS A 82 5.97 20.20 19.32
N TYR A 83 6.15 19.86 18.04
CA TYR A 83 6.99 20.63 17.12
C TYR A 83 6.21 21.24 15.94
N GLY A 84 4.91 20.95 15.79
CA GLY A 84 4.10 21.44 14.68
C GLY A 84 4.43 20.80 13.33
N ARG A 85 5.02 19.60 13.32
CA ARG A 85 5.34 18.88 12.09
C ARG A 85 4.08 18.55 11.29
N PHE A 86 4.16 18.64 9.98
CA PHE A 86 3.06 18.23 9.12
C PHE A 86 3.04 16.70 9.02
N ASP A 87 1.91 16.10 9.41
CA ASP A 87 1.73 14.64 9.43
C ASP A 87 1.32 14.13 8.06
N ILE A 88 2.23 13.45 7.37
CA ILE A 88 1.97 12.78 6.08
C ILE A 88 1.66 11.28 6.29
N SER A 89 1.16 10.91 7.46
CA SER A 89 0.70 9.53 7.70
C SER A 89 -0.47 9.17 6.81
N THR A 90 -0.69 7.87 6.65
CA THR A 90 -1.80 7.35 5.85
C THR A 90 -3.13 7.93 6.32
N LEU A 91 -3.83 8.64 5.39
CA LEU A 91 -5.16 9.23 5.60
C LEU A 91 -5.25 10.28 6.74
N LYS A 92 -4.13 10.87 7.15
CA LYS A 92 -4.12 12.04 8.05
C LYS A 92 -4.23 13.36 7.28
N GLU A 93 -4.02 13.31 5.97
CA GLU A 93 -4.20 14.37 5.02
C GLU A 93 -4.79 13.79 3.70
N PRO A 94 -5.47 14.56 2.87
CA PRO A 94 -6.11 14.04 1.66
C PRO A 94 -5.14 13.85 0.48
N TYR A 95 -3.98 14.51 0.48
CA TYR A 95 -3.13 14.66 -0.69
C TYR A 95 -2.45 13.35 -1.13
N ARG A 96 -2.22 12.41 -0.21
CA ARG A 96 -1.70 11.09 -0.56
C ARG A 96 -2.71 10.29 -1.39
N ILE A 97 -4.00 10.38 -1.06
CA ILE A 97 -5.06 9.75 -1.87
C ILE A 97 -5.15 10.43 -3.23
N GLU A 98 -5.13 11.78 -3.26
CA GLU A 98 -5.13 12.53 -4.52
C GLU A 98 -3.93 12.14 -5.41
N GLY A 99 -2.74 11.94 -4.82
CA GLY A 99 -1.59 11.42 -5.55
C GLY A 99 -1.72 9.97 -5.98
N LYS A 100 -2.41 9.13 -5.20
CA LYS A 100 -2.64 7.72 -5.54
C LYS A 100 -3.68 7.53 -6.63
N LYS A 101 -4.57 8.49 -6.85
CA LYS A 101 -5.51 8.48 -7.98
C LYS A 101 -4.81 8.35 -9.33
N THR A 102 -3.59 8.88 -9.47
CA THR A 102 -2.83 8.79 -10.73
C THR A 102 -2.66 7.36 -11.21
N MET A 103 -2.60 6.37 -10.29
CA MET A 103 -2.56 4.95 -10.67
C MET A 103 -3.81 4.52 -11.45
N GLY A 104 -4.98 5.03 -11.07
CA GLY A 104 -6.23 4.75 -11.78
C GLY A 104 -6.30 5.45 -13.13
N TYR A 105 -5.85 6.70 -13.21
CA TYR A 105 -5.80 7.45 -14.48
C TYR A 105 -4.80 6.84 -15.46
N GLU A 106 -3.58 6.53 -15.00
CA GLU A 106 -2.56 5.89 -15.84
C GLU A 106 -3.03 4.53 -16.34
N LEU A 107 -3.72 3.75 -15.50
CA LEU A 107 -4.28 2.48 -15.89
C LEU A 107 -5.35 2.66 -16.97
N ALA A 108 -6.29 3.58 -16.80
CA ALA A 108 -7.32 3.87 -17.78
C ALA A 108 -6.72 4.31 -19.14
N GLU A 109 -5.73 5.21 -19.11
CA GLU A 109 -5.01 5.64 -20.30
C GLU A 109 -4.30 4.48 -21.02
N GLN A 110 -3.60 3.61 -20.27
CA GLN A 110 -2.87 2.46 -20.81
C GLN A 110 -3.79 1.37 -21.38
N PHE A 111 -5.03 1.33 -20.96
CA PHE A 111 -6.08 0.44 -21.44
C PHE A 111 -7.04 1.12 -22.44
N ASP A 112 -6.62 2.22 -23.08
CA ASP A 112 -7.43 2.97 -24.04
C ASP A 112 -8.82 3.32 -23.48
N TRP A 113 -8.87 3.72 -22.18
CA TRP A 113 -10.09 4.07 -21.41
C TRP A 113 -11.09 2.91 -21.21
N ASN A 114 -10.69 1.67 -21.50
CA ASN A 114 -11.43 0.46 -21.18
C ASN A 114 -10.77 -0.22 -19.98
N LEU A 115 -11.37 -0.13 -18.80
CA LEU A 115 -10.78 -0.66 -17.59
C LEU A 115 -10.70 -2.21 -17.60
N PRO A 116 -9.74 -2.82 -16.90
CA PRO A 116 -9.68 -4.28 -16.74
C PRO A 116 -10.86 -4.80 -15.92
N ASP A 117 -11.16 -6.09 -16.02
CA ASP A 117 -12.26 -6.72 -15.27
C ASP A 117 -11.94 -6.84 -13.78
N VAL A 118 -10.66 -7.03 -13.43
CA VAL A 118 -10.21 -7.26 -12.05
C VAL A 118 -8.90 -6.53 -11.78
N ILE A 119 -8.80 -5.89 -10.62
CA ILE A 119 -7.55 -5.34 -10.10
C ILE A 119 -7.23 -6.01 -8.77
N ILE A 120 -6.04 -6.62 -8.65
CA ILE A 120 -5.54 -7.20 -7.41
C ILE A 120 -4.46 -6.28 -6.82
N TYR A 121 -4.71 -5.77 -5.63
CA TYR A 121 -3.85 -4.80 -4.97
C TYR A 121 -3.36 -5.30 -3.60
N PRO A 122 -2.03 -5.27 -3.32
CA PRO A 122 -1.48 -5.67 -2.03
C PRO A 122 -1.80 -4.58 -1.00
N THR A 123 -2.45 -4.95 0.10
CA THR A 123 -3.12 -3.96 0.95
C THR A 123 -2.63 -3.98 2.39
N GLY A 124 -1.87 -2.96 2.77
CA GLY A 124 -1.65 -2.57 4.16
C GLY A 124 -2.58 -1.41 4.54
N GLY A 125 -2.13 -0.17 4.41
CA GLY A 125 -2.92 1.04 4.70
C GLY A 125 -3.97 1.43 3.64
N GLY A 126 -4.04 0.72 2.49
CA GLY A 126 -5.11 0.82 1.50
C GLY A 126 -5.12 2.05 0.59
N THR A 127 -4.12 2.93 0.66
CA THR A 127 -4.15 4.20 -0.09
C THR A 127 -4.27 4.02 -1.60
N GLY A 128 -3.65 2.98 -2.18
CA GLY A 128 -3.72 2.71 -3.61
C GLY A 128 -5.08 2.18 -4.04
N LEU A 129 -5.64 1.24 -3.28
CA LEU A 129 -6.98 0.71 -3.50
C LEU A 129 -8.04 1.83 -3.48
N ILE A 130 -8.03 2.62 -2.40
CA ILE A 130 -8.94 3.76 -2.21
C ILE A 130 -8.74 4.82 -3.31
N GLY A 131 -7.48 5.13 -3.62
CA GLY A 131 -7.14 6.14 -4.63
C GLY A 131 -7.62 5.75 -6.03
N MET A 132 -7.41 4.51 -6.45
CA MET A 132 -7.90 4.00 -7.74
C MET A 132 -9.43 4.00 -7.79
N TRP A 133 -10.11 3.52 -6.74
CA TRP A 133 -11.57 3.52 -6.70
C TRP A 133 -12.15 4.94 -6.82
N LYS A 134 -11.53 5.90 -6.11
CA LYS A 134 -11.88 7.32 -6.24
C LYS A 134 -11.63 7.85 -7.66
N ALA A 135 -10.52 7.47 -8.31
CA ALA A 135 -10.22 7.89 -9.66
C ALA A 135 -11.27 7.37 -10.67
N PHE A 136 -11.69 6.11 -10.53
CA PHE A 136 -12.73 5.53 -11.39
C PHE A 136 -14.07 6.26 -11.22
N ASP A 137 -14.43 6.60 -9.98
CA ASP A 137 -15.63 7.39 -9.70
C ASP A 137 -15.59 8.78 -10.39
N GLU A 138 -14.46 9.48 -10.27
CA GLU A 138 -14.27 10.79 -10.90
C GLU A 138 -14.28 10.69 -12.44
N MET A 139 -13.62 9.69 -13.03
CA MET A 139 -13.59 9.50 -14.48
C MET A 139 -14.97 9.16 -15.04
N GLU A 140 -15.77 8.36 -14.34
CA GLU A 140 -17.16 8.07 -14.73
C GLU A 140 -18.02 9.35 -14.67
N GLN A 141 -17.93 10.15 -13.60
CA GLN A 141 -18.63 11.43 -13.48
C GLN A 141 -18.24 12.43 -14.58
N LEU A 142 -16.97 12.39 -15.02
CA LEU A 142 -16.47 13.21 -16.14
C LEU A 142 -16.85 12.65 -17.52
N GLY A 143 -17.41 11.46 -17.58
CA GLY A 143 -17.75 10.78 -18.84
C GLY A 143 -16.54 10.26 -19.62
N TRP A 144 -15.40 10.05 -18.97
CA TRP A 144 -14.19 9.50 -19.59
C TRP A 144 -14.22 7.98 -19.69
N ILE A 145 -14.91 7.33 -18.78
CA ILE A 145 -15.17 5.89 -18.78
C ILE A 145 -16.67 5.65 -18.59
N ASP A 146 -17.14 4.46 -18.89
CA ASP A 146 -18.50 4.04 -18.59
C ASP A 146 -18.67 3.56 -17.14
N SER A 147 -19.83 3.01 -16.81
CA SER A 147 -20.11 2.50 -15.46
C SER A 147 -19.50 1.12 -15.16
N GLN A 148 -18.81 0.51 -16.11
CA GLN A 148 -18.11 -0.76 -15.91
C GLN A 148 -16.77 -0.51 -15.21
N ARG A 149 -16.76 -0.67 -13.90
CA ARG A 149 -15.54 -0.55 -13.09
C ARG A 149 -14.97 -1.91 -12.73
N PRO A 150 -13.66 -2.03 -12.52
CA PRO A 150 -13.03 -3.29 -12.11
C PRO A 150 -13.58 -3.80 -10.78
N ARG A 151 -13.69 -5.11 -10.64
CA ARG A 151 -13.81 -5.74 -9.33
C ARG A 151 -12.47 -5.57 -8.59
N MET A 152 -12.51 -4.93 -7.43
CA MET A 152 -11.32 -4.66 -6.64
C MET A 152 -11.02 -5.85 -5.72
N VAL A 153 -9.79 -6.31 -5.71
CA VAL A 153 -9.33 -7.39 -4.84
C VAL A 153 -8.24 -6.87 -3.91
N THR A 154 -8.47 -7.01 -2.62
CA THR A 154 -7.48 -6.78 -1.57
C THR A 154 -6.79 -8.08 -1.22
N VAL A 155 -5.45 -8.10 -1.15
CA VAL A 155 -4.71 -9.23 -0.60
C VAL A 155 -3.92 -8.82 0.63
N GLN A 156 -4.01 -9.65 1.68
CA GLN A 156 -3.28 -9.52 2.95
C GLN A 156 -2.56 -10.83 3.31
N SER A 157 -1.72 -10.82 4.36
CA SER A 157 -1.11 -12.04 4.90
C SER A 157 -2.02 -12.67 5.94
N TYR A 158 -2.02 -14.01 6.05
CA TYR A 158 -2.70 -14.70 7.16
C TYR A 158 -2.23 -14.23 8.54
N GLY A 159 -0.98 -13.78 8.67
CA GLY A 159 -0.47 -13.23 9.93
C GLY A 159 -0.92 -11.79 10.22
N CYS A 160 -1.55 -11.09 9.26
CA CYS A 160 -2.09 -9.74 9.44
C CYS A 160 -3.17 -9.45 8.40
N ALA A 161 -4.42 -9.83 8.67
CA ALA A 161 -5.53 -9.75 7.72
C ALA A 161 -6.81 -9.07 8.28
N PRO A 162 -6.70 -7.88 8.90
CA PRO A 162 -7.87 -7.23 9.52
C PRO A 162 -8.97 -6.89 8.51
N ILE A 163 -8.61 -6.51 7.28
CA ILE A 163 -9.59 -6.15 6.23
C ILE A 163 -10.30 -7.40 5.70
N VAL A 164 -9.57 -8.52 5.55
CA VAL A 164 -10.17 -9.80 5.13
C VAL A 164 -11.20 -10.25 6.16
N LYS A 165 -10.83 -10.25 7.46
CA LYS A 165 -11.75 -10.61 8.54
C LYS A 165 -13.00 -9.73 8.54
N ALA A 166 -12.83 -8.41 8.49
CA ALA A 166 -13.95 -7.47 8.48
C ALA A 166 -14.86 -7.62 7.23
N PHE A 167 -14.27 -7.98 6.09
CA PHE A 167 -15.02 -8.25 4.87
C PHE A 167 -15.88 -9.53 5.02
N GLU A 168 -15.29 -10.61 5.53
CA GLU A 168 -15.95 -11.90 5.78
C GLU A 168 -17.05 -11.78 6.86
N ASP A 169 -16.78 -11.05 7.94
CA ASP A 169 -17.73 -10.76 9.02
C ASP A 169 -18.82 -9.73 8.62
N ASN A 170 -18.70 -9.14 7.42
CA ASN A 170 -19.58 -8.09 6.90
C ASN A 170 -19.70 -6.86 7.84
N THR A 171 -18.63 -6.50 8.53
CA THR A 171 -18.56 -5.32 9.40
C THR A 171 -18.16 -4.06 8.63
N GLU A 172 -18.54 -2.89 9.10
CA GLU A 172 -18.18 -1.60 8.50
C GLU A 172 -16.73 -1.22 8.79
N PHE A 173 -16.20 -1.62 9.94
CA PHE A 173 -14.85 -1.31 10.42
C PHE A 173 -14.10 -2.60 10.75
N ALA A 174 -12.79 -2.57 10.60
CA ALA A 174 -11.92 -3.67 10.97
C ALA A 174 -11.48 -3.55 12.44
N GLU A 175 -11.45 -4.68 13.14
CA GLU A 175 -10.88 -4.77 14.47
C GLU A 175 -9.35 -4.76 14.42
N LEU A 176 -8.70 -4.32 15.52
CA LEU A 176 -7.26 -4.40 15.69
C LEU A 176 -6.80 -5.87 15.58
N TRP A 177 -5.84 -6.11 14.68
CA TRP A 177 -5.22 -7.44 14.55
C TRP A 177 -4.09 -7.59 15.58
N ASN A 178 -4.24 -8.56 16.47
CA ASN A 178 -3.22 -8.87 17.46
C ASN A 178 -2.11 -9.75 16.85
N ASP A 179 -0.91 -9.68 17.41
CA ASP A 179 0.27 -10.48 17.04
C ASP A 179 0.59 -10.43 15.52
N ALA A 180 0.45 -9.26 14.92
CA ALA A 180 0.66 -9.04 13.48
C ALA A 180 2.08 -9.40 13.06
N HIS A 181 2.21 -10.37 12.15
CA HIS A 181 3.47 -10.83 11.59
C HIS A 181 3.31 -11.20 10.10
N THR A 182 4.33 -10.95 9.31
CA THR A 182 4.46 -11.37 7.91
C THR A 182 5.85 -10.96 7.38
N ILE A 183 6.36 -11.67 6.38
CA ILE A 183 7.57 -11.27 5.64
C ILE A 183 7.36 -10.04 4.76
N ALA A 184 6.11 -9.72 4.44
CA ALA A 184 5.71 -8.57 3.62
C ALA A 184 5.41 -7.37 4.53
N ASP A 185 6.44 -6.61 4.92
CA ASP A 185 6.29 -5.48 5.86
C ASP A 185 5.26 -4.44 5.43
N GLY A 186 5.08 -4.25 4.12
CA GLY A 186 4.06 -3.36 3.56
C GLY A 186 2.61 -3.82 3.82
N LEU A 187 2.41 -5.09 4.15
CA LEU A 187 1.11 -5.67 4.53
C LEU A 187 0.90 -5.73 6.05
N ARG A 188 1.95 -5.54 6.87
CA ARG A 188 1.90 -5.62 8.32
C ARG A 188 1.28 -4.37 8.94
N VAL A 189 -0.01 -4.15 8.68
CA VAL A 189 -0.79 -3.01 9.18
C VAL A 189 -1.96 -3.53 10.01
N PRO A 190 -1.79 -3.68 11.34
CA PRO A 190 -2.80 -4.29 12.22
C PRO A 190 -4.06 -3.44 12.41
N ALA A 191 -3.98 -2.14 12.16
CA ALA A 191 -5.13 -1.23 12.17
C ALA A 191 -4.92 -0.14 11.11
N ALA A 192 -5.78 -0.10 10.12
CA ALA A 192 -5.73 0.89 9.03
C ALA A 192 -6.75 2.01 9.30
N VAL A 193 -6.34 3.26 9.14
CA VAL A 193 -7.23 4.43 9.34
C VAL A 193 -8.39 4.46 8.35
N GLY A 194 -8.17 3.92 7.14
CA GLY A 194 -9.15 3.93 6.04
C GLY A 194 -9.82 2.58 5.79
N ASP A 195 -9.94 1.72 6.80
CA ASP A 195 -10.54 0.40 6.70
C ASP A 195 -11.95 0.42 6.09
N PHE A 196 -12.81 1.32 6.54
CA PHE A 196 -14.18 1.51 6.01
C PHE A 196 -14.19 1.92 4.54
N LEU A 197 -13.22 2.70 4.06
CA LEU A 197 -13.10 3.08 2.64
C LEU A 197 -12.66 1.89 1.79
N MET A 198 -11.73 1.06 2.31
CA MET A 198 -11.32 -0.17 1.64
C MET A 198 -12.49 -1.15 1.53
N LEU A 199 -13.19 -1.40 2.64
CA LEU A 199 -14.36 -2.28 2.68
C LEU A 199 -15.49 -1.79 1.76
N ARG A 200 -15.71 -0.47 1.71
CA ARG A 200 -16.66 0.15 0.77
C ARG A 200 -16.26 -0.13 -0.68
N SER A 201 -15.01 0.16 -1.05
CA SER A 201 -14.51 -0.07 -2.41
C SER A 201 -14.66 -1.52 -2.85
N LEU A 202 -14.38 -2.49 -1.96
CA LEU A 202 -14.56 -3.92 -2.22
C LEU A 202 -16.03 -4.28 -2.46
N ARG A 203 -16.94 -3.78 -1.62
CA ARG A 203 -18.37 -4.09 -1.73
C ARG A 203 -19.01 -3.44 -2.94
N GLU A 204 -18.75 -2.16 -3.19
CA GLU A 204 -19.27 -1.42 -4.34
C GLU A 204 -18.79 -2.00 -5.69
N SER A 205 -17.55 -2.52 -5.73
CA SER A 205 -16.99 -3.13 -6.92
C SER A 205 -17.38 -4.61 -7.13
N ASN A 206 -18.19 -5.21 -6.26
CA ASN A 206 -18.39 -6.66 -6.21
C ASN A 206 -17.07 -7.43 -6.12
N GLY A 207 -16.09 -6.86 -5.44
CA GLY A 207 -14.77 -7.39 -5.23
C GLY A 207 -14.69 -8.39 -4.09
N ILE A 208 -13.47 -8.71 -3.67
CA ILE A 208 -13.23 -9.68 -2.60
C ILE A 208 -11.97 -9.28 -1.80
N ALA A 209 -11.96 -9.62 -0.51
CA ALA A 209 -10.76 -9.59 0.31
C ALA A 209 -10.24 -11.03 0.48
N ILE A 210 -8.93 -11.23 0.33
CA ILE A 210 -8.32 -12.56 0.39
C ILE A 210 -7.02 -12.50 1.18
N ALA A 211 -6.72 -13.55 1.95
CA ALA A 211 -5.43 -13.71 2.61
C ALA A 211 -4.64 -14.88 2.01
N GLY A 212 -3.30 -14.75 2.07
CA GLY A 212 -2.34 -15.78 1.66
C GLY A 212 -1.26 -16.04 2.70
N SER A 213 -0.57 -17.17 2.59
CA SER A 213 0.61 -17.46 3.42
C SER A 213 1.85 -16.76 2.88
N ASP A 214 2.78 -16.45 3.77
CA ASP A 214 4.07 -15.84 3.42
C ASP A 214 4.87 -16.73 2.44
N GLU A 215 4.80 -18.05 2.61
CA GLU A 215 5.40 -19.03 1.70
C GLU A 215 4.88 -18.86 0.27
N LYS A 216 3.55 -18.79 0.09
CA LYS A 216 2.93 -18.61 -1.21
C LYS A 216 3.24 -17.25 -1.84
N MET A 217 3.40 -16.21 -1.02
CA MET A 217 3.85 -14.90 -1.50
C MET A 217 5.27 -14.96 -2.05
N LEU A 218 6.18 -15.63 -1.34
CA LEU A 218 7.59 -15.79 -1.78
C LEU A 218 7.69 -16.68 -3.03
N ASP A 219 6.99 -17.82 -3.06
CA ASP A 219 6.90 -18.69 -4.24
C ASP A 219 6.41 -17.92 -5.47
N SER A 220 5.38 -17.10 -5.29
CA SER A 220 4.79 -16.31 -6.37
C SER A 220 5.72 -15.17 -6.80
N ALA A 221 6.44 -14.51 -5.89
CA ALA A 221 7.47 -13.54 -6.23
C ALA A 221 8.58 -14.19 -7.07
N ASN A 222 9.02 -15.41 -6.70
CA ASN A 222 9.97 -16.21 -7.47
C ASN A 222 9.43 -16.58 -8.85
N LEU A 223 8.14 -16.92 -8.95
CA LEU A 223 7.50 -17.24 -10.23
C LEU A 223 7.47 -16.00 -11.14
N ILE A 224 7.09 -14.81 -10.62
CA ILE A 224 7.17 -13.55 -11.36
C ILE A 224 8.59 -13.32 -11.87
N GLY A 225 9.60 -13.52 -11.03
CA GLY A 225 11.01 -13.38 -11.41
C GLY A 225 11.41 -14.29 -12.57
N ARG A 226 11.05 -15.57 -12.48
CA ARG A 226 11.42 -16.58 -13.49
C ARG A 226 10.67 -16.44 -14.81
N THR A 227 9.46 -15.90 -14.80
CA THR A 227 8.60 -15.82 -15.99
C THR A 227 8.59 -14.45 -16.64
N GLN A 228 8.74 -13.38 -15.85
CA GLN A 228 8.63 -11.99 -16.31
C GLN A 228 9.95 -11.19 -16.18
N GLY A 229 10.97 -11.73 -15.54
CA GLY A 229 12.23 -11.01 -15.30
C GLY A 229 12.09 -9.86 -14.29
N ILE A 230 11.04 -9.84 -13.48
CA ILE A 230 10.77 -8.80 -12.48
C ILE A 230 11.13 -9.33 -11.10
N PHE A 231 12.10 -8.71 -10.43
CA PHE A 231 12.42 -9.01 -9.04
C PHE A 231 11.40 -8.34 -8.12
N ALA A 232 10.24 -9.00 -7.97
CA ALA A 232 9.11 -8.50 -7.19
C ALA A 232 9.36 -8.63 -5.69
N SER A 233 8.77 -7.72 -4.90
CA SER A 233 8.70 -7.86 -3.44
C SER A 233 7.67 -8.93 -3.03
N PRO A 234 7.67 -9.38 -1.75
CA PRO A 234 6.64 -10.29 -1.24
C PRO A 234 5.21 -9.76 -1.44
N GLU A 235 5.00 -8.44 -1.35
CA GLU A 235 3.70 -7.80 -1.63
C GLU A 235 3.28 -8.02 -3.10
N GLY A 236 4.22 -7.92 -4.04
CA GLY A 236 3.97 -8.24 -5.45
C GLY A 236 3.64 -9.72 -5.63
N GLY A 237 4.38 -10.61 -4.94
CA GLY A 237 4.08 -12.04 -4.90
C GLY A 237 2.70 -12.35 -4.35
N ALA A 238 2.24 -11.60 -3.34
CA ALA A 238 0.91 -11.75 -2.76
C ALA A 238 -0.20 -11.58 -3.81
N THR A 239 -0.05 -10.65 -4.75
CA THR A 239 -1.05 -10.42 -5.81
C THR A 239 -1.15 -11.60 -6.78
N LEU A 240 -0.02 -12.21 -7.15
CA LEU A 240 -0.02 -13.41 -7.98
C LEU A 240 -0.57 -14.62 -7.21
N ALA A 241 -0.20 -14.80 -5.93
CA ALA A 241 -0.76 -15.87 -5.09
C ALA A 241 -2.28 -15.77 -4.98
N ALA A 242 -2.81 -14.56 -4.79
CA ALA A 242 -4.24 -14.30 -4.76
C ALA A 242 -4.90 -14.60 -6.12
N PHE A 243 -4.29 -14.16 -7.23
CA PHE A 243 -4.75 -14.46 -8.57
C PHE A 243 -4.88 -15.96 -8.81
N LEU A 244 -3.83 -16.73 -8.52
CA LEU A 244 -3.84 -18.19 -8.71
C LEU A 244 -4.97 -18.86 -7.92
N LYS A 245 -5.14 -18.49 -6.64
CA LYS A 245 -6.21 -19.00 -5.80
C LYS A 245 -7.61 -18.64 -6.34
N LEU A 246 -7.80 -17.41 -6.81
CA LEU A 246 -9.09 -16.96 -7.37
C LEU A 246 -9.39 -17.62 -8.73
N ARG A 247 -8.35 -18.00 -9.49
CA ARG A 247 -8.48 -18.82 -10.72
C ARG A 247 -8.90 -20.24 -10.37
N GLU A 248 -8.27 -20.89 -9.39
CA GLU A 248 -8.62 -22.24 -8.94
C GLU A 248 -10.07 -22.35 -8.49
N THR A 249 -10.59 -21.32 -7.82
CA THR A 249 -12.00 -21.25 -7.39
C THR A 249 -12.96 -20.77 -8.46
N ASN A 250 -12.47 -20.46 -9.67
CA ASN A 250 -13.24 -19.91 -10.80
C ASN A 250 -13.94 -18.56 -10.48
N TRP A 251 -13.47 -17.82 -9.46
CA TRP A 251 -13.92 -16.46 -9.17
C TRP A 251 -13.43 -15.48 -10.25
N ILE A 252 -12.20 -15.68 -10.76
CA ILE A 252 -11.67 -15.03 -11.96
C ILE A 252 -11.80 -16.01 -13.13
N LYS A 253 -12.48 -15.60 -14.20
CA LYS A 253 -12.69 -16.41 -15.41
C LYS A 253 -11.48 -16.29 -16.35
N GLU A 254 -11.33 -17.27 -17.25
CA GLU A 254 -10.22 -17.30 -18.20
C GLU A 254 -10.23 -16.14 -19.20
N THR A 255 -11.40 -15.64 -19.51
CA THR A 255 -11.61 -14.54 -20.45
C THR A 255 -11.42 -13.15 -19.86
N GLU A 256 -11.24 -13.04 -18.56
CA GLU A 256 -11.16 -11.75 -17.87
C GLU A 256 -9.75 -11.17 -17.90
N THR A 257 -9.67 -9.88 -18.12
CA THR A 257 -8.43 -9.09 -18.03
C THR A 257 -8.15 -8.74 -16.58
N VAL A 258 -6.98 -9.12 -16.08
CA VAL A 258 -6.59 -8.95 -14.68
C VAL A 258 -5.31 -8.15 -14.56
N VAL A 259 -5.31 -7.15 -13.72
CA VAL A 259 -4.11 -6.37 -13.38
C VAL A 259 -3.63 -6.71 -11.98
N LEU A 260 -2.38 -7.13 -11.87
CA LEU A 260 -1.68 -7.40 -10.62
C LEU A 260 -0.72 -6.24 -10.30
N PHE A 261 -0.91 -5.58 -9.18
CA PHE A 261 -0.02 -4.49 -8.77
C PHE A 261 1.22 -5.01 -8.03
N ASN A 262 2.39 -4.87 -8.63
CA ASN A 262 3.67 -5.02 -7.94
C ASN A 262 4.13 -3.67 -7.41
N THR A 263 3.99 -3.44 -6.11
CA THR A 263 4.24 -2.15 -5.46
C THR A 263 5.60 -2.02 -4.82
N GLY A 264 6.46 -3.04 -4.94
CA GLY A 264 7.78 -3.04 -4.34
C GLY A 264 8.79 -3.88 -5.12
N SER A 265 10.06 -3.67 -4.81
CA SER A 265 11.18 -4.42 -5.37
C SER A 265 11.73 -5.43 -4.38
N GLY A 266 12.08 -6.63 -4.85
CA GLY A 266 12.77 -7.66 -4.07
C GLY A 266 14.10 -7.19 -3.48
N HIS A 267 14.75 -6.17 -4.08
CA HIS A 267 15.97 -5.57 -3.51
C HIS A 267 15.82 -5.02 -2.09
N LYS A 268 14.60 -4.65 -1.69
CA LYS A 268 14.31 -4.22 -0.31
C LYS A 268 14.23 -5.39 0.67
N TYR A 269 14.09 -6.60 0.15
CA TYR A 269 13.87 -7.84 0.87
C TYR A 269 14.92 -8.90 0.53
N SER A 270 16.14 -8.51 0.10
CA SER A 270 17.18 -9.43 -0.37
C SER A 270 17.47 -10.56 0.62
N HIS A 271 17.39 -10.29 1.92
CA HIS A 271 17.57 -11.27 2.99
C HIS A 271 16.63 -12.50 2.89
N LEU A 272 15.50 -12.39 2.19
CA LEU A 272 14.57 -13.53 1.98
C LEU A 272 15.09 -14.53 0.94
N TRP A 273 16.13 -14.18 0.18
CA TRP A 273 16.78 -14.99 -0.85
C TRP A 273 18.25 -15.27 -0.55
N GLU A 274 18.77 -14.73 0.53
CA GLU A 274 20.13 -15.05 1.00
C GLU A 274 20.06 -16.43 1.66
N SER A 275 20.77 -17.41 1.05
CA SER A 275 20.94 -18.75 1.65
C SER A 275 21.87 -18.61 2.85
N ASP A 276 21.55 -19.27 3.97
CA ASP A 276 22.46 -19.46 5.10
C ASP A 276 23.70 -20.25 4.67
#